data_d71a0a6380135caa46566ab391b7145c
#
_entry.id   d71a0a6380135caa46566ab391b7145c
#
_cell.length_a   1.000
_cell.length_b   1.000
_cell.length_c   1.000
_cell.angle_alpha   90.00
_cell.angle_beta   90.00
_cell.angle_gamma   90.00
#
_symmetry.space_group_name_H-M   'P 1'
#
loop_
_entity.id
_entity.type
_entity.pdbx_description
1 polymer ?
#
loop_
_entity_poly.entity_id
_entity_poly.type
_entity_poly.pdbx_seq_one_letter_code
_entity_poly.pdbx_strand_id
1 'polypeptide(L)'
;MRFASLGSGSEGNGLVVESGGTRLLLDCGYSVKESEFRLARLGLAPDDLSAILVTHEHDDHVGGVFSFARRHALPVYLSHGTFEAHRETHAQEAIGVRVHLIGADTSFAIEDLQVNPFTVPHDAREPLHFVFADGATRLGVITDTGCSTTHIEKTLSGLDALVLETNHDIDMLWASSYPWSLKERIAGRLGHLDNAASGQIGRAHV
;
A
#
# COMPACT_ATOMS: atom_id res chain seq x y z
N MET A 1 5.64 10.87 14.01
CA MET A 1 5.68 9.84 12.93
C MET A 1 6.59 10.29 11.78
N ARG A 2 7.27 9.37 11.10
CA ARG A 2 8.05 9.63 9.87
C ARG A 2 7.67 8.60 8.82
N PHE A 3 7.82 8.94 7.55
CA PHE A 3 7.62 7.97 6.46
C PHE A 3 8.56 8.27 5.29
N ALA A 4 8.87 7.24 4.51
CA ALA A 4 9.71 7.36 3.33
C ALA A 4 9.34 6.31 2.28
N SER A 5 9.19 6.75 1.02
CA SER A 5 8.97 5.84 -0.09
C SER A 5 10.28 5.14 -0.47
N LEU A 6 10.22 3.83 -0.62
CA LEU A 6 11.27 3.03 -1.25
C LEU A 6 11.20 3.13 -2.78
N GLY A 7 10.04 3.44 -3.30
CA GLY A 7 9.72 3.63 -4.70
C GLY A 7 8.24 3.43 -4.95
N SER A 8 7.76 3.92 -6.10
CA SER A 8 6.38 3.84 -6.53
C SER A 8 6.30 3.70 -8.05
N GLY A 9 5.40 2.87 -8.53
CA GLY A 9 5.14 2.62 -9.95
C GLY A 9 5.04 1.12 -10.27
N SER A 10 4.74 0.80 -11.51
CA SER A 10 4.48 -0.56 -12.00
C SER A 10 5.66 -1.55 -11.89
N GLU A 11 6.84 -1.09 -11.54
CA GLU A 11 8.03 -1.93 -11.31
C GLU A 11 8.15 -2.35 -9.83
N GLY A 12 7.37 -1.73 -8.93
CA GLY A 12 7.31 -2.06 -7.52
C GLY A 12 7.01 -0.86 -6.64
N ASN A 13 6.29 -1.14 -5.55
CA ASN A 13 5.90 -0.18 -4.54
C ASN A 13 6.43 -0.60 -3.17
N GLY A 14 6.72 0.38 -2.33
CA GLY A 14 7.08 0.17 -0.94
C GLY A 14 7.21 1.49 -0.20
N LEU A 15 6.65 1.55 1.00
CA LEU A 15 6.68 2.71 1.89
C LEU A 15 7.04 2.26 3.30
N VAL A 16 8.02 2.91 3.92
CA VAL A 16 8.30 2.71 5.35
C VAL A 16 7.55 3.77 6.15
N VAL A 17 6.84 3.33 7.19
CA VAL A 17 6.20 4.19 8.19
C VAL A 17 6.83 3.91 9.55
N GLU A 18 7.29 4.96 10.24
CA GLU A 18 8.00 4.83 11.52
C GLU A 18 7.39 5.73 12.58
N SER A 19 7.23 5.20 13.79
CA SER A 19 6.98 5.96 15.01
C SER A 19 7.58 5.23 16.21
N GLY A 20 8.25 5.98 17.10
CA GLY A 20 8.96 5.38 18.21
C GLY A 20 10.01 4.37 17.77
N GLY A 21 9.92 3.12 18.26
CA GLY A 21 10.75 1.99 17.85
C GLY A 21 10.18 1.18 16.70
N THR A 22 8.92 1.42 16.32
CA THR A 22 8.17 0.62 15.35
C THR A 22 8.43 1.10 13.92
N ARG A 23 8.74 0.17 13.02
CA ARG A 23 8.86 0.42 11.57
C ARG A 23 8.06 -0.59 10.79
N LEU A 24 7.09 -0.11 10.03
CA LEU A 24 6.23 -0.92 9.18
C LEU A 24 6.61 -0.70 7.72
N LEU A 25 6.77 -1.79 6.98
CA LEU A 25 6.89 -1.75 5.53
C LEU A 25 5.49 -1.96 4.93
N LEU A 26 4.97 -0.96 4.24
CA LEU A 26 3.73 -1.06 3.47
C LEU A 26 4.08 -1.41 2.04
N ASP A 27 3.64 -2.56 1.59
CA ASP A 27 3.96 -3.22 0.34
C ASP A 27 5.46 -3.52 0.15
N CYS A 28 5.75 -4.54 -0.65
CA CYS A 28 7.10 -4.94 -1.01
C CYS A 28 7.06 -5.59 -2.41
N GLY A 29 6.84 -4.75 -3.44
CA GLY A 29 6.78 -5.21 -4.83
C GLY A 29 8.14 -5.49 -5.45
N TYR A 30 9.22 -5.16 -4.77
CA TYR A 30 10.59 -5.38 -5.24
C TYR A 30 11.13 -6.74 -4.84
N SER A 31 12.13 -7.24 -5.59
CA SER A 31 12.90 -8.41 -5.15
C SER A 31 13.55 -8.18 -3.78
N VAL A 32 13.87 -9.26 -3.07
CA VAL A 32 14.52 -9.17 -1.74
C VAL A 32 15.77 -8.29 -1.79
N LYS A 33 16.65 -8.52 -2.76
CA LYS A 33 17.90 -7.74 -2.92
C LYS A 33 17.62 -6.25 -3.16
N GLU A 34 16.64 -5.93 -3.98
CA GLU A 34 16.29 -4.54 -4.28
C GLU A 34 15.66 -3.86 -3.07
N SER A 35 14.80 -4.56 -2.31
CA SER A 35 14.22 -4.05 -1.07
C SER A 35 15.28 -3.77 -0.01
N GLU A 36 16.23 -4.69 0.19
CA GLU A 36 17.39 -4.50 1.07
C GLU A 36 18.23 -3.28 0.66
N PHE A 37 18.50 -3.13 -0.64
CA PHE A 37 19.25 -1.99 -1.16
C PHE A 37 18.52 -0.64 -0.91
N ARG A 38 17.19 -0.61 -1.14
CA ARG A 38 16.39 0.60 -0.93
C ARG A 38 16.26 0.96 0.55
N LEU A 39 16.10 -0.01 1.43
CA LEU A 39 16.14 0.20 2.89
C LEU A 39 17.50 0.77 3.33
N ALA A 40 18.60 0.22 2.83
CA ALA A 40 19.94 0.69 3.16
C ALA A 40 20.17 2.17 2.76
N ARG A 41 19.53 2.66 1.70
CA ARG A 41 19.58 4.08 1.32
C ARG A 41 18.90 5.00 2.35
N LEU A 42 17.97 4.47 3.14
CA LEU A 42 17.35 5.16 4.28
C LEU A 42 18.13 4.97 5.58
N GLY A 43 19.25 4.23 5.55
CA GLY A 43 20.02 3.87 6.73
C GLY A 43 19.34 2.77 7.57
N LEU A 44 18.44 1.98 6.97
CA LEU A 44 17.72 0.91 7.63
C LEU A 44 18.24 -0.46 7.17
N ALA A 45 18.24 -1.41 8.10
CA ALA A 45 18.40 -2.84 7.83
C ALA A 45 17.00 -3.52 7.86
N PRO A 46 16.84 -4.69 7.21
CA PRO A 46 15.59 -5.46 7.31
C PRO A 46 15.20 -5.80 8.76
N ASP A 47 16.17 -6.04 9.63
CA ASP A 47 15.95 -6.34 11.06
C ASP A 47 15.42 -5.15 11.86
N ASP A 48 15.44 -3.94 11.29
CA ASP A 48 14.81 -2.76 11.89
C ASP A 48 13.29 -2.73 11.69
N LEU A 49 12.75 -3.60 10.82
CA LEU A 49 11.31 -3.65 10.52
C LEU A 49 10.57 -4.53 11.53
N SER A 50 9.42 -4.05 11.97
CA SER A 50 8.52 -4.79 12.88
C SER A 50 7.55 -5.71 12.11
N ALA A 51 7.09 -5.29 10.93
CA ALA A 51 6.11 -6.04 10.14
C ALA A 51 6.03 -5.53 8.70
N ILE A 52 5.36 -6.32 7.84
CA ILE A 52 4.93 -5.93 6.50
C ILE A 52 3.40 -5.87 6.47
N LEU A 53 2.85 -4.79 5.93
CA LEU A 53 1.43 -4.67 5.58
C LEU A 53 1.30 -4.72 4.06
N VAL A 54 0.25 -5.34 3.55
CA VAL A 54 -0.01 -5.46 2.11
C VAL A 54 -1.34 -4.82 1.79
N THR A 55 -1.35 -3.96 0.78
CA THR A 55 -2.55 -3.30 0.30
C THR A 55 -3.42 -4.24 -0.52
N HIS A 56 -2.85 -4.93 -1.50
CA HIS A 56 -3.55 -5.84 -2.41
C HIS A 56 -2.59 -6.79 -3.14
N GLU A 57 -3.13 -7.69 -3.96
CA GLU A 57 -2.41 -8.82 -4.57
C GLU A 57 -1.67 -8.52 -5.87
N HIS A 58 -1.68 -7.29 -6.42
CA HIS A 58 -0.92 -7.01 -7.64
C HIS A 58 0.58 -7.17 -7.41
N ASP A 59 1.29 -7.69 -8.42
CA ASP A 59 2.70 -8.09 -8.30
C ASP A 59 3.62 -6.94 -7.87
N ASP A 60 3.35 -5.73 -8.32
CA ASP A 60 4.11 -4.53 -7.94
C ASP A 60 3.88 -4.08 -6.48
N HIS A 61 2.98 -4.75 -5.74
CA HIS A 61 2.75 -4.58 -4.30
C HIS A 61 3.16 -5.82 -3.49
N VAL A 62 2.76 -7.01 -3.94
CA VAL A 62 2.95 -8.24 -3.16
C VAL A 62 4.15 -9.08 -3.61
N GLY A 63 4.69 -8.84 -4.81
CA GLY A 63 5.63 -9.74 -5.48
C GLY A 63 6.88 -10.13 -4.69
N GLY A 64 7.40 -9.26 -3.83
CA GLY A 64 8.54 -9.55 -2.95
C GLY A 64 8.17 -9.90 -1.51
N VAL A 65 6.91 -9.68 -1.09
CA VAL A 65 6.47 -9.73 0.31
C VAL A 65 6.85 -11.04 0.99
N PHE A 66 6.40 -12.17 0.46
CA PHE A 66 6.58 -13.46 1.14
C PHE A 66 8.03 -13.94 1.13
N SER A 67 8.76 -13.67 0.07
CA SER A 67 10.19 -13.97 -0.02
C SER A 67 11.01 -13.13 0.96
N PHE A 68 10.71 -11.84 1.08
CA PHE A 68 11.33 -10.92 2.02
C PHE A 68 10.95 -11.26 3.46
N ALA A 69 9.67 -11.48 3.74
CA ALA A 69 9.17 -11.86 5.06
C ALA A 69 9.80 -13.15 5.58
N ARG A 70 9.88 -14.18 4.73
CA ARG A 70 10.51 -15.46 5.10
C ARG A 70 12.00 -15.30 5.41
N ARG A 71 12.73 -14.53 4.58
CA ARG A 71 14.17 -14.30 4.76
C ARG A 71 14.50 -13.59 6.07
N HIS A 72 13.66 -12.62 6.45
CA HIS A 72 13.90 -11.75 7.61
C HIS A 72 12.97 -12.04 8.80
N ALA A 73 12.24 -13.17 8.75
CA ALA A 73 11.32 -13.63 9.81
C ALA A 73 10.24 -12.59 10.21
N LEU A 74 9.82 -11.73 9.28
CA LEU A 74 8.83 -10.69 9.53
C LEU A 74 7.40 -11.22 9.44
N PRO A 75 6.47 -10.78 10.30
CA PRO A 75 5.05 -11.05 10.14
C PRO A 75 4.46 -10.23 8.99
N VAL A 76 3.48 -10.80 8.29
CA VAL A 76 2.76 -10.17 7.19
C VAL A 76 1.30 -9.99 7.55
N TYR A 77 0.76 -8.79 7.37
CA TYR A 77 -0.63 -8.42 7.60
C TYR A 77 -1.29 -8.07 6.27
N LEU A 78 -2.38 -8.76 5.92
CA LEU A 78 -3.12 -8.56 4.68
C LEU A 78 -4.56 -9.03 4.81
N SER A 79 -5.43 -8.63 3.87
CA SER A 79 -6.82 -9.10 3.84
C SER A 79 -6.90 -10.60 3.48
N HIS A 80 -8.03 -11.22 3.82
CA HIS A 80 -8.30 -12.60 3.42
C HIS A 80 -8.36 -12.72 1.89
N GLY A 81 -9.01 -11.77 1.21
CA GLY A 81 -9.12 -11.78 -0.25
C GLY A 81 -7.77 -11.66 -0.95
N THR A 82 -6.92 -10.73 -0.51
CA THR A 82 -5.55 -10.58 -1.01
C THR A 82 -4.73 -11.85 -0.79
N PHE A 83 -4.84 -12.49 0.38
CA PHE A 83 -4.11 -13.72 0.68
C PHE A 83 -4.55 -14.88 -0.21
N GLU A 84 -5.86 -15.08 -0.39
CA GLU A 84 -6.37 -16.15 -1.24
C GLU A 84 -6.04 -15.91 -2.72
N ALA A 85 -6.15 -14.66 -3.22
CA ALA A 85 -5.75 -14.33 -4.59
C ALA A 85 -4.26 -14.65 -4.85
N HIS A 86 -3.38 -14.27 -3.91
CA HIS A 86 -1.95 -14.61 -4.02
C HIS A 86 -1.72 -16.12 -3.98
N ARG A 87 -2.42 -16.85 -3.10
CA ARG A 87 -2.28 -18.32 -2.99
C ARG A 87 -2.73 -19.07 -4.24
N GLU A 88 -3.72 -18.58 -4.96
CA GLU A 88 -4.20 -19.20 -6.20
C GLU A 88 -3.09 -19.27 -7.28
N THR A 89 -2.16 -18.32 -7.28
CA THR A 89 -1.06 -18.24 -8.25
C THR A 89 0.30 -18.63 -7.66
N HIS A 90 0.51 -18.44 -6.36
CA HIS A 90 1.81 -18.58 -5.68
C HIS A 90 1.72 -19.37 -4.36
N ALA A 91 1.01 -20.49 -4.35
CA ALA A 91 0.69 -21.27 -3.13
C ALA A 91 1.89 -21.63 -2.23
N GLN A 92 3.09 -21.76 -2.80
CA GLN A 92 4.29 -22.17 -2.07
C GLN A 92 4.98 -20.99 -1.35
N GLU A 93 4.72 -19.76 -1.76
CA GLU A 93 5.47 -18.59 -1.27
C GLU A 93 5.14 -18.21 0.17
N ALA A 94 3.91 -18.46 0.62
CA ALA A 94 3.48 -18.18 1.99
C ALA A 94 3.97 -19.21 3.02
N ILE A 95 4.57 -20.34 2.58
CA ILE A 95 5.03 -21.39 3.50
C ILE A 95 6.16 -20.86 4.39
N GLY A 96 5.99 -21.02 5.71
CA GLY A 96 6.96 -20.58 6.72
C GLY A 96 6.88 -19.10 7.08
N VAL A 97 5.92 -18.34 6.52
CA VAL A 97 5.68 -16.93 6.87
C VAL A 97 4.55 -16.85 7.91
N ARG A 98 4.71 -16.00 8.92
CA ARG A 98 3.64 -15.67 9.87
C ARG A 98 2.66 -14.71 9.21
N VAL A 99 1.48 -15.19 8.85
CA VAL A 99 0.42 -14.41 8.22
C VAL A 99 -0.64 -14.04 9.25
N HIS A 100 -1.00 -12.76 9.30
CA HIS A 100 -2.11 -12.22 10.08
C HIS A 100 -3.18 -11.68 9.14
N LEU A 101 -4.35 -12.32 9.13
CA LEU A 101 -5.47 -11.84 8.35
C LEU A 101 -6.15 -10.67 9.07
N ILE A 102 -6.32 -9.57 8.36
CA ILE A 102 -6.94 -8.34 8.84
C ILE A 102 -8.16 -7.99 7.97
N GLY A 103 -9.10 -7.28 8.55
CA GLY A 103 -10.30 -6.80 7.85
C GLY A 103 -10.38 -5.29 7.86
N ALA A 104 -11.15 -4.73 6.93
CA ALA A 104 -11.48 -3.32 6.93
C ALA A 104 -12.20 -2.92 8.23
N ASP A 105 -12.07 -1.66 8.62
CA ASP A 105 -12.75 -1.04 9.76
C ASP A 105 -12.47 -1.70 11.14
N THR A 106 -11.48 -2.59 11.21
CA THR A 106 -11.01 -3.19 12.45
C THR A 106 -9.61 -2.70 12.76
N SER A 107 -9.51 -1.70 13.62
CA SER A 107 -8.22 -1.15 14.04
C SER A 107 -7.46 -2.12 14.92
N PHE A 108 -6.14 -2.18 14.75
CA PHE A 108 -5.23 -2.95 15.56
C PHE A 108 -3.93 -2.17 15.79
N ALA A 109 -3.10 -2.66 16.71
CA ALA A 109 -1.82 -2.04 16.99
C ALA A 109 -0.67 -2.98 16.64
N ILE A 110 0.40 -2.42 16.09
CA ILE A 110 1.71 -3.05 16.02
C ILE A 110 2.64 -2.14 16.80
N GLU A 111 3.00 -2.57 18.01
CA GLU A 111 3.83 -1.82 18.95
C GLU A 111 3.33 -0.38 19.17
N ASP A 112 4.08 0.65 18.75
CA ASP A 112 3.78 2.07 18.92
C ASP A 112 2.82 2.65 17.86
N LEU A 113 2.44 1.86 16.84
CA LEU A 113 1.59 2.31 15.74
C LEU A 113 0.22 1.65 15.78
N GLN A 114 -0.83 2.45 15.84
CA GLN A 114 -2.18 2.03 15.52
C GLN A 114 -2.37 2.01 14.01
N VAL A 115 -2.91 0.92 13.49
CA VAL A 115 -3.21 0.68 12.07
C VAL A 115 -4.71 0.60 11.90
N ASN A 116 -5.27 1.44 11.02
CA ASN A 116 -6.68 1.51 10.71
C ASN A 116 -6.86 1.19 9.22
N PRO A 117 -7.17 -0.08 8.85
CA PRO A 117 -7.41 -0.47 7.48
C PRO A 117 -8.80 -0.01 7.01
N PHE A 118 -8.90 0.34 5.72
CA PHE A 118 -10.16 0.69 5.07
C PHE A 118 -10.17 0.25 3.60
N THR A 119 -11.36 0.03 3.04
CA THR A 119 -11.52 -0.42 1.67
C THR A 119 -11.49 0.74 0.68
N VAL A 120 -11.03 0.44 -0.55
CA VAL A 120 -11.02 1.37 -1.67
C VAL A 120 -11.56 0.68 -2.94
N PRO A 121 -12.12 1.44 -3.90
CA PRO A 121 -12.46 0.92 -5.22
C PRO A 121 -11.21 0.66 -6.05
N HIS A 122 -10.78 -0.60 -6.14
CA HIS A 122 -9.68 -1.04 -6.98
C HIS A 122 -9.96 -2.42 -7.55
N ASP A 123 -9.33 -2.79 -8.68
CA ASP A 123 -9.52 -4.07 -9.37
C ASP A 123 -8.70 -5.19 -8.72
N ALA A 124 -8.84 -5.33 -7.41
CA ALA A 124 -8.27 -6.35 -6.56
C ALA A 124 -9.37 -7.04 -5.73
N ARG A 125 -9.09 -8.19 -5.15
CA ARG A 125 -10.10 -9.05 -4.52
C ARG A 125 -10.64 -8.47 -3.22
N GLU A 126 -9.76 -7.89 -2.39
CA GLU A 126 -10.11 -7.23 -1.13
C GLU A 126 -9.04 -6.19 -0.78
N PRO A 127 -8.95 -5.10 -1.58
CA PRO A 127 -7.91 -4.10 -1.39
C PRO A 127 -8.14 -3.32 -0.11
N LEU A 128 -7.07 -3.18 0.70
CA LEU A 128 -7.03 -2.38 1.90
C LEU A 128 -6.02 -1.26 1.78
N HIS A 129 -6.42 -0.07 2.22
CA HIS A 129 -5.50 1.03 2.48
C HIS A 129 -5.50 1.36 3.97
N PHE A 130 -4.60 2.27 4.40
CA PHE A 130 -4.32 2.39 5.82
C PHE A 130 -4.24 3.84 6.28
N VAL A 131 -4.80 4.09 7.47
CA VAL A 131 -4.46 5.25 8.28
C VAL A 131 -3.63 4.78 9.47
N PHE A 132 -2.43 5.32 9.61
CA PHE A 132 -1.54 5.10 10.73
C PHE A 132 -1.71 6.22 11.77
N ALA A 133 -1.67 5.87 13.05
CA ALA A 133 -1.72 6.84 14.14
C ALA A 133 -0.75 6.44 15.26
N ASP A 134 -0.12 7.44 15.90
CA ASP A 134 0.79 7.25 17.03
C ASP A 134 0.32 7.99 18.31
N GLY A 135 -0.96 8.36 18.34
CA GLY A 135 -1.55 9.14 19.42
C GLY A 135 -1.37 10.65 19.32
N ALA A 136 -0.40 11.12 18.51
CA ALA A 136 -0.15 12.56 18.30
C ALA A 136 -0.41 12.97 16.86
N THR A 137 -0.09 12.10 15.89
CA THR A 137 -0.21 12.37 14.46
C THR A 137 -0.89 11.23 13.72
N ARG A 138 -1.52 11.57 12.58
CA ARG A 138 -2.23 10.63 11.71
C ARG A 138 -1.74 10.76 10.27
N LEU A 139 -1.33 9.64 9.69
CA LEU A 139 -0.88 9.53 8.29
C LEU A 139 -1.86 8.64 7.52
N GLY A 140 -2.47 9.17 6.46
CA GLY A 140 -3.21 8.37 5.49
C GLY A 140 -2.31 7.93 4.33
N VAL A 141 -2.52 6.72 3.83
CA VAL A 141 -1.83 6.22 2.64
C VAL A 141 -2.85 5.61 1.69
N ILE A 142 -2.92 6.14 0.47
CA ILE A 142 -3.68 5.59 -0.67
C ILE A 142 -2.74 5.49 -1.85
N THR A 143 -2.48 4.27 -2.33
CA THR A 143 -1.59 4.00 -3.47
C THR A 143 -2.37 3.73 -4.75
N ASP A 144 -3.47 2.97 -4.67
CA ASP A 144 -4.23 2.54 -5.84
C ASP A 144 -5.73 2.59 -5.55
N THR A 145 -6.43 3.49 -6.23
CA THR A 145 -7.89 3.60 -6.16
C THR A 145 -8.43 4.23 -7.43
N GLY A 146 -9.50 3.69 -7.96
CA GLY A 146 -10.09 4.20 -9.21
C GLY A 146 -10.97 5.43 -9.02
N CYS A 147 -11.45 5.71 -7.81
CA CYS A 147 -12.25 6.90 -7.55
C CYS A 147 -12.32 7.23 -6.05
N SER A 148 -12.61 8.50 -5.73
CA SER A 148 -12.99 8.89 -4.38
C SER A 148 -14.40 8.40 -4.03
N THR A 149 -14.61 8.13 -2.76
CA THR A 149 -15.92 7.81 -2.18
C THR A 149 -16.10 8.57 -0.89
N THR A 150 -17.37 8.76 -0.46
CA THR A 150 -17.66 9.38 0.84
C THR A 150 -17.00 8.64 2.02
N HIS A 151 -16.81 7.31 1.88
CA HIS A 151 -16.08 6.53 2.87
C HIS A 151 -14.61 6.95 2.95
N ILE A 152 -13.91 7.01 1.81
CA ILE A 152 -12.53 7.48 1.71
C ILE A 152 -12.39 8.90 2.29
N GLU A 153 -13.24 9.83 1.86
CA GLU A 153 -13.19 11.23 2.31
C GLU A 153 -13.35 11.36 3.82
N LYS A 154 -14.30 10.61 4.42
CA LYS A 154 -14.49 10.59 5.87
C LYS A 154 -13.29 9.97 6.61
N THR A 155 -12.76 8.86 6.10
CA THR A 155 -11.61 8.16 6.71
C THR A 155 -10.36 9.02 6.72
N LEU A 156 -10.14 9.77 5.65
CA LEU A 156 -8.99 10.65 5.51
C LEU A 156 -9.16 12.02 6.17
N SER A 157 -10.34 12.33 6.72
CA SER A 157 -10.56 13.60 7.40
C SER A 157 -9.69 13.77 8.65
N GLY A 158 -9.11 14.95 8.83
CA GLY A 158 -8.30 15.30 10.00
C GLY A 158 -6.95 14.58 10.07
N LEU A 159 -6.34 14.31 8.93
CA LEU A 159 -4.97 13.79 8.86
C LEU A 159 -3.95 14.92 8.98
N ASP A 160 -2.77 14.59 9.52
CA ASP A 160 -1.61 15.48 9.53
C ASP A 160 -0.76 15.34 8.25
N ALA A 161 -0.83 14.18 7.60
CA ALA A 161 -0.16 13.90 6.34
C ALA A 161 -0.95 12.88 5.50
N LEU A 162 -0.80 12.97 4.18
CA LEU A 162 -1.41 12.07 3.22
C LEU A 162 -0.41 11.71 2.13
N VAL A 163 -0.18 10.41 1.95
CA VAL A 163 0.44 9.84 0.74
C VAL A 163 -0.69 9.44 -0.18
N LEU A 164 -0.76 10.10 -1.33
CA LEU A 164 -1.90 9.97 -2.25
C LEU A 164 -1.41 9.62 -3.65
N GLU A 165 -2.07 8.67 -4.27
CA GLU A 165 -1.89 8.34 -5.66
C GLU A 165 -2.13 9.56 -6.57
N THR A 166 -1.24 9.76 -7.54
CA THR A 166 -1.38 10.69 -8.67
C THR A 166 -0.87 9.97 -9.91
N ASN A 167 -1.70 9.06 -10.44
CA ASN A 167 -1.22 8.06 -11.38
C ASN A 167 -0.96 8.62 -12.78
N HIS A 168 -1.91 9.40 -13.32
CA HIS A 168 -1.84 9.83 -14.70
C HIS A 168 -2.52 11.17 -14.97
N ASP A 169 -2.06 11.85 -16.01
CA ASP A 169 -2.80 12.90 -16.67
C ASP A 169 -3.75 12.25 -17.69
N ILE A 170 -5.02 12.64 -17.64
CA ILE A 170 -6.07 11.96 -18.43
C ILE A 170 -5.87 12.16 -19.94
N ASP A 171 -5.44 13.34 -20.40
CA ASP A 171 -5.20 13.62 -21.81
C ASP A 171 -3.96 12.87 -22.30
N MET A 172 -2.90 12.81 -21.50
CA MET A 172 -1.71 12.02 -21.80
C MET A 172 -2.02 10.53 -21.88
N LEU A 173 -2.86 10.00 -20.98
CA LEU A 173 -3.29 8.61 -21.03
C LEU A 173 -4.00 8.30 -22.36
N TRP A 174 -4.99 9.12 -22.74
CA TRP A 174 -5.72 8.90 -23.98
C TRP A 174 -4.86 9.07 -25.23
N ALA A 175 -3.87 9.95 -25.20
CA ALA A 175 -2.91 10.15 -26.29
C ALA A 175 -1.78 9.09 -26.35
N SER A 176 -1.61 8.28 -25.29
CA SER A 176 -0.53 7.28 -25.21
C SER A 176 -0.65 6.17 -26.26
N SER A 177 0.42 5.37 -26.42
CA SER A 177 0.43 4.18 -27.27
C SER A 177 -0.16 2.93 -26.63
N TYR A 178 -0.68 3.01 -25.42
CA TYR A 178 -1.28 1.87 -24.72
C TYR A 178 -2.49 1.31 -25.49
N PRO A 179 -2.73 -0.01 -25.43
CA PRO A 179 -3.96 -0.61 -25.95
C PRO A 179 -5.20 0.04 -25.32
N TRP A 180 -6.28 0.15 -26.09
CA TRP A 180 -7.51 0.78 -25.62
C TRP A 180 -8.05 0.16 -24.31
N SER A 181 -8.05 -1.17 -24.22
CA SER A 181 -8.50 -1.88 -23.02
C SER A 181 -7.70 -1.53 -21.77
N LEU A 182 -6.38 -1.28 -21.92
CA LEU A 182 -5.54 -0.85 -20.79
C LEU A 182 -5.88 0.60 -20.37
N LYS A 183 -6.11 1.50 -21.33
CA LYS A 183 -6.53 2.88 -21.03
C LYS A 183 -7.88 2.90 -20.29
N GLU A 184 -8.86 2.11 -20.74
CA GLU A 184 -10.16 1.98 -20.09
C GLU A 184 -10.03 1.39 -18.66
N ARG A 185 -9.15 0.40 -18.47
CA ARG A 185 -8.86 -0.15 -17.16
C ARG A 185 -8.25 0.91 -16.24
N ILE A 186 -7.22 1.63 -16.70
CA ILE A 186 -6.54 2.67 -15.90
C ILE A 186 -7.51 3.79 -15.53
N ALA A 187 -8.27 4.34 -16.47
CA ALA A 187 -9.21 5.43 -16.25
C ALA A 187 -10.54 4.98 -15.61
N GLY A 188 -10.74 3.68 -15.41
CA GLY A 188 -11.97 3.10 -14.89
C GLY A 188 -12.16 3.35 -13.39
N ARG A 189 -13.40 3.18 -12.89
CA ARG A 189 -13.74 3.37 -11.48
C ARG A 189 -13.04 2.42 -10.51
N LEU A 190 -12.45 1.35 -10.99
CA LEU A 190 -11.63 0.40 -10.24
C LEU A 190 -10.16 0.45 -10.68
N GLY A 191 -9.78 1.40 -11.52
CA GLY A 191 -8.43 1.60 -11.98
C GLY A 191 -7.64 2.51 -11.03
N HIS A 192 -7.21 3.67 -11.54
CA HIS A 192 -6.33 4.59 -10.83
C HIS A 192 -6.84 6.04 -10.91
N LEU A 193 -6.52 6.85 -9.91
CA LEU A 193 -6.85 8.27 -9.89
C LEU A 193 -6.04 9.05 -10.94
N ASP A 194 -6.74 9.86 -11.72
CA ASP A 194 -6.10 10.92 -12.47
C ASP A 194 -5.61 12.06 -11.55
N ASN A 195 -4.71 12.89 -12.06
CA ASN A 195 -4.11 13.98 -11.29
C ASN A 195 -5.14 15.02 -10.81
N ALA A 196 -6.23 15.23 -11.55
CA ALA A 196 -7.26 16.19 -11.17
C ALA A 196 -8.12 15.66 -10.01
N ALA A 197 -8.50 14.38 -10.06
CA ALA A 197 -9.22 13.69 -8.99
C ALA A 197 -8.38 13.63 -7.71
N SER A 198 -7.09 13.29 -7.82
CA SER A 198 -6.13 13.32 -6.71
C SER A 198 -6.04 14.72 -6.08
N GLY A 199 -5.95 15.76 -6.92
CA GLY A 199 -5.93 17.14 -6.46
C GLY A 199 -7.24 17.57 -5.74
N GLN A 200 -8.38 16.95 -6.03
CA GLN A 200 -9.64 17.21 -5.30
C GLN A 200 -9.59 16.57 -3.90
N ILE A 201 -9.13 15.32 -3.79
CA ILE A 201 -8.96 14.65 -2.50
C ILE A 201 -7.95 15.44 -1.64
N GLY A 202 -6.79 15.79 -2.19
CA GLY A 202 -5.77 16.56 -1.48
C GLY A 202 -6.28 17.87 -0.91
N ARG A 203 -7.08 18.62 -1.66
CA ARG A 203 -7.69 19.91 -1.19
C ARG A 203 -8.72 19.72 -0.09
N ALA A 204 -9.38 18.59 -0.01
CA ALA A 204 -10.34 18.30 1.05
C ALA A 204 -9.69 18.05 2.42
N HIS A 205 -8.36 17.91 2.46
CA HIS A 205 -7.58 17.56 3.66
C HIS A 205 -6.64 18.66 4.14
N VAL A 206 -6.63 19.83 3.49
CA VAL A 206 -5.82 21.00 3.86
C VAL A 206 -6.60 21.98 4.71
#